data_4c85d2285e837a3a0b9585870a728c48
#
_entry.id   4c85d2285e837a3a0b9585870a728c48
#
_cell.length_a   1.000
_cell.length_b   1.000
_cell.length_c   1.000
_cell.angle_alpha   90.00
_cell.angle_beta   90.00
_cell.angle_gamma   90.00
#
_symmetry.space_group_name_H-M   'P 1'
#
loop_
_entity.id
_entity.type
_entity.pdbx_description
1 polymer ?
#
loop_
_entity_poly.entity_id
_entity_poly.type
_entity_poly.pdbx_seq_one_letter_code
_entity_poly.pdbx_strand_id
1 'polypeptide(L)'
;MKTERINTVVIGGGQTGLATGYYLSQQKRDFVILDAQERFGESWRKRWDSLRLFTPAGLNGLPGMTFPAPSEHFPTKDEMAGYLETYAARFELPVRFGVRVDELTHEDEHYLITAGLQRSAAEHVVVATGAYATPWVPAFAGELDPATTQYHSVSYRNPSQLRRGDVLIVGAGNSGAEIALDLAPNHQVLLAGRDTGHVPGSFGSFGYQAGGRVFLELAKRLTIDTLLGRWLVTKARAFHGGHLLVRVSPKDLTEADVQRVPRLAGVRDGQPVLEDGRVLDVSNVVWATGFRNDFRWIRLPVFDAQGNPIHHRGVVETEPGLYFIGLPFQSSLVSSQVAGAGIDAKYIADHIASRARELSFRLKEGLAS
;
A
#
# COMPACT_ATOMS: atom_id res chain seq x y z
N MET A 1 -7.31 -28.90 17.90
CA MET A 1 -6.77 -27.54 18.28
C MET A 1 -7.93 -26.74 18.85
N LYS A 2 -7.67 -25.90 19.86
CA LYS A 2 -8.72 -25.01 20.39
C LYS A 2 -8.84 -23.79 19.45
N THR A 3 -10.03 -23.56 18.89
CA THR A 3 -10.33 -22.38 18.07
C THR A 3 -10.68 -21.22 18.99
N GLU A 4 -9.94 -20.11 18.88
CA GLU A 4 -10.25 -18.88 19.61
C GLU A 4 -11.41 -18.17 18.92
N ARG A 5 -12.41 -17.70 19.67
CA ARG A 5 -13.51 -16.90 19.13
C ARG A 5 -13.26 -15.42 19.38
N ILE A 6 -13.34 -14.61 18.33
CA ILE A 6 -13.11 -13.17 18.36
C ILE A 6 -14.19 -12.50 17.50
N ASN A 7 -14.79 -11.42 17.96
CA ASN A 7 -15.85 -10.78 17.16
C ASN A 7 -15.32 -10.26 15.83
N THR A 8 -14.21 -9.51 15.84
CA THR A 8 -13.63 -8.92 14.62
C THR A 8 -12.12 -9.17 14.55
N VAL A 9 -11.66 -9.72 13.44
CA VAL A 9 -10.22 -9.88 13.15
C VAL A 9 -9.81 -8.93 12.04
N VAL A 10 -8.80 -8.09 12.30
CA VAL A 10 -8.16 -7.23 11.31
C VAL A 10 -6.84 -7.86 10.91
N ILE A 11 -6.63 -8.13 9.62
CA ILE A 11 -5.43 -8.79 9.09
C ILE A 11 -4.52 -7.73 8.45
N GLY A 12 -3.47 -7.35 9.16
CA GLY A 12 -2.49 -6.33 8.80
C GLY A 12 -2.50 -5.12 9.76
N GLY A 13 -1.38 -4.87 10.42
CA GLY A 13 -1.16 -3.78 11.39
C GLY A 13 -0.52 -2.52 10.77
N GLY A 14 -0.73 -2.28 9.47
CA GLY A 14 -0.34 -1.04 8.80
C GLY A 14 -1.28 0.13 9.11
N GLN A 15 -1.07 1.29 8.45
CA GLN A 15 -1.86 2.51 8.70
C GLN A 15 -3.38 2.30 8.61
N THR A 16 -3.85 1.47 7.68
CA THR A 16 -5.29 1.22 7.49
C THR A 16 -5.85 0.27 8.54
N GLY A 17 -5.10 -0.76 8.92
CA GLY A 17 -5.50 -1.68 9.99
C GLY A 17 -5.53 -0.98 11.35
N LEU A 18 -4.53 -0.14 11.66
CA LEU A 18 -4.52 0.65 12.90
C LEU A 18 -5.65 1.69 12.94
N ALA A 19 -5.93 2.37 11.80
CA ALA A 19 -7.08 3.28 11.71
C ALA A 19 -8.42 2.56 11.90
N THR A 20 -8.54 1.33 11.40
CA THR A 20 -9.73 0.47 11.63
C THR A 20 -9.82 0.09 13.10
N GLY A 21 -8.73 -0.36 13.71
CA GLY A 21 -8.66 -0.67 15.13
C GLY A 21 -9.07 0.49 16.03
N TYR A 22 -8.65 1.72 15.68
CA TYR A 22 -9.09 2.94 16.37
C TYR A 22 -10.63 3.07 16.39
N TYR A 23 -11.29 2.96 15.24
CA TYR A 23 -12.74 3.08 15.20
C TYR A 23 -13.47 1.94 15.89
N LEU A 24 -12.95 0.70 15.78
CA LEU A 24 -13.50 -0.44 16.50
C LEU A 24 -13.38 -0.26 18.03
N SER A 25 -12.23 0.27 18.50
CA SER A 25 -12.02 0.62 19.91
C SER A 25 -12.99 1.71 20.40
N GLN A 26 -13.18 2.79 19.60
CA GLN A 26 -14.16 3.84 19.92
C GLN A 26 -15.60 3.31 20.02
N GLN A 27 -15.92 2.24 19.27
CA GLN A 27 -17.19 1.54 19.31
C GLN A 27 -17.25 0.45 20.41
N LYS A 28 -16.18 0.30 21.22
CA LYS A 28 -16.05 -0.71 22.28
C LYS A 28 -16.29 -2.14 21.78
N ARG A 29 -15.79 -2.45 20.58
CA ARG A 29 -15.89 -3.79 20.00
C ARG A 29 -14.75 -4.67 20.47
N ASP A 30 -15.04 -5.97 20.58
CA ASP A 30 -14.01 -6.99 20.74
C ASP A 30 -13.34 -7.25 19.39
N PHE A 31 -12.03 -7.04 19.31
CA PHE A 31 -11.25 -7.25 18.09
C PHE A 31 -9.78 -7.53 18.38
N VAL A 32 -9.10 -8.06 17.37
CA VAL A 32 -7.64 -8.21 17.35
C VAL A 32 -7.11 -7.79 15.99
N ILE A 33 -5.90 -7.24 15.97
CA ILE A 33 -5.14 -6.98 14.74
C ILE A 33 -4.02 -8.01 14.66
N LEU A 34 -3.98 -8.80 13.58
CA LEU A 34 -2.92 -9.76 13.31
C LEU A 34 -1.93 -9.15 12.31
N ASP A 35 -0.65 -9.12 12.66
CA ASP A 35 0.41 -8.65 11.75
C ASP A 35 1.49 -9.71 11.57
N ALA A 36 1.85 -9.98 10.31
CA ALA A 36 2.92 -10.90 9.96
C ALA A 36 4.33 -10.38 10.26
N GLN A 37 4.47 -9.08 10.56
CA GLN A 37 5.74 -8.47 10.94
C GLN A 37 5.99 -8.61 12.44
N GLU A 38 7.24 -8.35 12.87
CA GLU A 38 7.65 -8.47 14.28
C GLU A 38 7.38 -7.20 15.10
N ARG A 39 7.09 -6.06 14.45
CA ARG A 39 6.84 -4.78 15.09
C ARG A 39 6.08 -3.81 14.19
N PHE A 40 5.59 -2.74 14.76
CA PHE A 40 4.90 -1.68 14.02
C PHE A 40 5.80 -1.00 12.97
N GLY A 41 5.20 -0.62 11.84
CA GLY A 41 5.84 0.19 10.83
C GLY A 41 6.93 -0.50 10.01
N GLU A 42 7.10 -1.81 10.11
CA GLU A 42 8.12 -2.55 9.35
C GLU A 42 8.01 -2.36 7.83
N SER A 43 6.81 -2.24 7.29
CA SER A 43 6.60 -1.94 5.85
C SER A 43 7.21 -0.61 5.42
N TRP A 44 7.35 0.35 6.35
CA TRP A 44 8.02 1.62 6.16
C TRP A 44 9.54 1.48 6.41
N ARG A 45 9.95 0.93 7.55
CA ARG A 45 11.37 0.75 7.92
C ARG A 45 12.16 -0.02 6.85
N LYS A 46 11.51 -0.97 6.19
CA LYS A 46 12.09 -1.78 5.09
C LYS A 46 12.17 -1.06 3.74
N ARG A 47 11.93 0.24 3.65
CA ARG A 47 12.15 1.05 2.44
C ARG A 47 13.58 1.59 2.39
N TRP A 48 13.96 2.17 1.27
CA TRP A 48 15.29 2.78 1.09
C TRP A 48 15.51 3.95 2.05
N ASP A 49 16.76 4.19 2.40
CA ASP A 49 17.10 5.08 3.53
C ASP A 49 16.75 6.54 3.29
N SER A 50 16.84 7.01 2.07
CA SER A 50 16.48 8.38 1.67
C SER A 50 14.96 8.60 1.47
N LEU A 51 14.11 7.56 1.67
CA LEU A 51 12.67 7.72 1.44
C LEU A 51 12.06 8.75 2.39
N ARG A 52 11.32 9.69 1.80
CA ARG A 52 10.41 10.59 2.51
C ARG A 52 9.00 10.47 1.92
N LEU A 53 8.00 10.69 2.75
CA LEU A 53 6.62 10.77 2.27
C LEU A 53 6.49 11.97 1.31
N PHE A 54 5.67 11.82 0.29
CA PHE A 54 5.39 12.89 -0.66
C PHE A 54 4.27 13.84 -0.19
N THR A 55 3.63 13.52 0.95
CA THR A 55 2.67 14.40 1.62
C THR A 55 3.30 14.98 2.88
N PRO A 56 3.07 16.28 3.18
CA PRO A 56 3.59 16.90 4.39
C PRO A 56 2.89 16.38 5.64
N ALA A 57 3.55 16.48 6.80
CA ALA A 57 3.10 15.96 8.09
C ALA A 57 1.67 16.37 8.47
N GLY A 58 1.28 17.61 8.16
CA GLY A 58 -0.08 18.09 8.40
C GLY A 58 -1.19 17.30 7.69
N LEU A 59 -0.84 16.42 6.73
CA LEU A 59 -1.77 15.57 5.97
C LEU A 59 -1.63 14.07 6.29
N ASN A 60 -0.67 13.70 7.12
CA ASN A 60 -0.34 12.30 7.41
C ASN A 60 -0.85 11.80 8.78
N GLY A 61 -1.69 12.57 9.46
CA GLY A 61 -2.32 12.13 10.70
C GLY A 61 -3.36 11.02 10.46
N LEU A 62 -3.40 10.05 11.36
CA LEU A 62 -4.48 9.07 11.46
C LEU A 62 -5.59 9.59 12.40
N PRO A 63 -6.79 8.98 12.37
CA PRO A 63 -7.89 9.40 13.23
C PRO A 63 -7.50 9.51 14.70
N GLY A 64 -7.85 10.62 15.34
CA GLY A 64 -7.58 10.87 16.76
C GLY A 64 -6.15 11.31 17.11
N MET A 65 -5.22 11.34 16.15
CA MET A 65 -3.83 11.76 16.41
C MET A 65 -3.21 12.42 15.18
N THR A 66 -2.76 13.66 15.31
CA THR A 66 -1.99 14.36 14.28
C THR A 66 -0.57 13.79 14.19
N PHE A 67 0.07 13.96 13.04
CA PHE A 67 1.49 13.60 12.90
C PHE A 67 2.37 14.57 13.72
N PRO A 68 3.33 14.07 14.55
CA PRO A 68 4.06 14.89 15.53
C PRO A 68 5.26 15.61 14.89
N ALA A 69 5.01 16.44 13.88
CA ALA A 69 6.01 17.28 13.22
C ALA A 69 5.36 18.58 12.72
N PRO A 70 6.14 19.63 12.40
CA PRO A 70 5.63 20.83 11.74
C PRO A 70 4.85 20.47 10.47
N SER A 71 3.74 21.18 10.22
CA SER A 71 2.80 20.78 9.15
C SER A 71 3.40 20.73 7.76
N GLU A 72 4.48 21.47 7.50
CA GLU A 72 5.21 21.53 6.24
C GLU A 72 6.31 20.48 6.10
N HIS A 73 6.68 19.81 7.19
CA HIS A 73 7.71 18.78 7.20
C HIS A 73 7.27 17.55 6.38
N PHE A 74 8.17 17.03 5.56
CA PHE A 74 7.95 15.78 4.82
C PHE A 74 8.58 14.62 5.60
N PRO A 75 7.78 13.77 6.25
CA PRO A 75 8.29 12.74 7.13
C PRO A 75 9.18 11.73 6.41
N THR A 76 10.20 11.24 7.09
CA THR A 76 10.98 10.08 6.68
C THR A 76 10.19 8.78 6.89
N LYS A 77 10.69 7.69 6.32
CA LYS A 77 10.15 6.35 6.55
C LYS A 77 10.17 5.96 8.04
N ASP A 78 11.23 6.36 8.76
CA ASP A 78 11.40 6.00 10.17
C ASP A 78 10.52 6.84 11.09
N GLU A 79 10.33 8.14 10.78
CA GLU A 79 9.35 8.98 11.47
C GLU A 79 7.92 8.43 11.29
N MET A 80 7.57 7.97 10.08
CA MET A 80 6.27 7.35 9.84
C MET A 80 6.12 6.02 10.61
N ALA A 81 7.15 5.20 10.65
CA ALA A 81 7.14 3.96 11.42
C ALA A 81 6.99 4.20 12.92
N GLY A 82 7.74 5.16 13.48
CA GLY A 82 7.61 5.57 14.88
C GLY A 82 6.24 6.17 15.20
N TYR A 83 5.66 6.93 14.28
CA TYR A 83 4.31 7.45 14.42
C TYR A 83 3.27 6.33 14.55
N LEU A 84 3.33 5.28 13.71
CA LEU A 84 2.42 4.13 13.79
C LEU A 84 2.56 3.37 15.12
N GLU A 85 3.77 3.21 15.62
CA GLU A 85 4.07 2.60 16.90
C GLU A 85 3.46 3.41 18.05
N THR A 86 3.70 4.74 18.07
CA THR A 86 3.12 5.66 19.05
C THR A 86 1.60 5.69 18.98
N TYR A 87 1.05 5.65 17.77
CA TYR A 87 -0.41 5.61 17.53
C TYR A 87 -1.04 4.37 18.17
N ALA A 88 -0.49 3.20 17.90
CA ALA A 88 -1.02 1.95 18.44
C ALA A 88 -0.93 1.91 19.97
N ALA A 89 0.19 2.39 20.55
CA ALA A 89 0.36 2.47 22.00
C ALA A 89 -0.62 3.47 22.64
N ARG A 90 -0.81 4.65 22.03
CA ARG A 90 -1.73 5.68 22.54
C ARG A 90 -3.17 5.21 22.66
N PHE A 91 -3.61 4.39 21.72
CA PHE A 91 -5.00 3.89 21.68
C PHE A 91 -5.12 2.45 22.19
N GLU A 92 -4.04 1.89 22.76
CA GLU A 92 -3.99 0.55 23.34
C GLU A 92 -4.55 -0.52 22.39
N LEU A 93 -4.18 -0.42 21.08
CA LEU A 93 -4.72 -1.32 20.07
C LEU A 93 -4.18 -2.74 20.24
N PRO A 94 -5.05 -3.77 20.28
CA PRO A 94 -4.65 -5.16 20.51
C PRO A 94 -4.00 -5.77 19.25
N VAL A 95 -2.69 -5.60 19.08
CA VAL A 95 -1.93 -6.15 17.95
C VAL A 95 -1.15 -7.38 18.36
N ARG A 96 -1.26 -8.45 17.57
CA ARG A 96 -0.44 -9.66 17.68
C ARG A 96 0.53 -9.72 16.51
N PHE A 97 1.81 -9.65 16.81
CA PHE A 97 2.91 -9.70 15.85
C PHE A 97 3.35 -11.12 15.53
N GLY A 98 4.09 -11.30 14.43
CA GLY A 98 4.59 -12.59 13.97
C GLY A 98 3.48 -13.55 13.53
N VAL A 99 2.25 -13.06 13.35
CA VAL A 99 1.09 -13.88 12.99
C VAL A 99 0.80 -13.70 11.49
N ARG A 100 1.35 -14.59 10.68
CA ARG A 100 1.04 -14.66 9.24
C ARG A 100 -0.21 -15.51 9.05
N VAL A 101 -1.24 -14.93 8.50
CA VAL A 101 -2.43 -15.66 8.09
C VAL A 101 -2.13 -16.43 6.81
N ASP A 102 -2.32 -17.76 6.86
CA ASP A 102 -2.05 -18.67 5.74
C ASP A 102 -3.32 -19.01 4.97
N GLU A 103 -4.48 -18.97 5.64
CA GLU A 103 -5.76 -19.30 5.04
C GLU A 103 -6.92 -18.58 5.73
N LEU A 104 -7.87 -18.13 4.92
CA LEU A 104 -9.17 -17.61 5.32
C LEU A 104 -10.26 -18.39 4.58
N THR A 105 -11.13 -19.05 5.36
CA THR A 105 -12.32 -19.76 4.88
C THR A 105 -13.58 -19.29 5.60
N HIS A 106 -14.73 -19.79 5.21
CA HIS A 106 -16.00 -19.54 5.88
C HIS A 106 -16.63 -20.89 6.19
N GLU A 107 -16.96 -21.15 7.47
CA GLU A 107 -17.66 -22.34 7.94
C GLU A 107 -18.87 -21.91 8.79
N ASP A 108 -20.03 -22.40 8.43
CA ASP A 108 -21.31 -22.04 9.04
C ASP A 108 -21.52 -20.52 9.02
N GLU A 109 -21.52 -19.88 10.18
CA GLU A 109 -21.72 -18.41 10.33
C GLU A 109 -20.43 -17.65 10.70
N HIS A 110 -19.24 -18.30 10.60
CA HIS A 110 -17.98 -17.73 11.04
C HIS A 110 -16.90 -17.86 9.98
N TYR A 111 -16.07 -16.83 9.90
CA TYR A 111 -14.81 -16.89 9.17
C TYR A 111 -13.78 -17.66 10.00
N LEU A 112 -13.12 -18.63 9.39
CA LEU A 112 -11.98 -19.31 10.00
C LEU A 112 -10.68 -18.73 9.47
N ILE A 113 -9.85 -18.28 10.39
CA ILE A 113 -8.53 -17.71 10.14
C ILE A 113 -7.49 -18.69 10.64
N THR A 114 -6.65 -19.21 9.74
CA THR A 114 -5.56 -20.12 10.08
C THR A 114 -4.22 -19.39 9.95
N ALA A 115 -3.37 -19.49 10.97
CA ALA A 115 -2.03 -18.95 11.02
C ALA A 115 -1.09 -19.99 11.65
N GLY A 116 -0.40 -20.80 10.85
CA GLY A 116 0.38 -21.95 11.29
C GLY A 116 -0.48 -22.94 12.07
N LEU A 117 -0.19 -23.11 13.35
CA LEU A 117 -0.95 -23.99 14.24
C LEU A 117 -2.11 -23.29 14.97
N GLN A 118 -2.27 -21.98 14.79
CA GLN A 118 -3.34 -21.22 15.43
C GLN A 118 -4.57 -21.16 14.55
N ARG A 119 -5.77 -21.25 15.17
CA ARG A 119 -7.05 -21.06 14.50
C ARG A 119 -7.93 -20.09 15.28
N SER A 120 -8.51 -19.14 14.57
CA SER A 120 -9.48 -18.19 15.12
C SER A 120 -10.76 -18.25 14.29
N ALA A 121 -11.90 -18.12 14.97
CA ALA A 121 -13.21 -17.96 14.34
C ALA A 121 -13.73 -16.55 14.60
N ALA A 122 -14.18 -15.85 13.57
CA ALA A 122 -14.63 -14.47 13.66
C ALA A 122 -15.96 -14.25 12.92
N GLU A 123 -16.79 -13.33 13.44
CA GLU A 123 -18.00 -12.84 12.75
C GLU A 123 -17.64 -11.85 11.63
N HIS A 124 -16.55 -11.10 11.83
CA HIS A 124 -16.08 -10.08 10.92
C HIS A 124 -14.58 -10.20 10.66
N VAL A 125 -14.19 -10.09 9.40
CA VAL A 125 -12.78 -10.06 8.98
C VAL A 125 -12.50 -8.84 8.12
N VAL A 126 -11.51 -8.05 8.49
CA VAL A 126 -11.04 -6.89 7.73
C VAL A 126 -9.65 -7.18 7.17
N VAL A 127 -9.55 -7.37 5.86
CA VAL A 127 -8.29 -7.58 5.15
C VAL A 127 -7.61 -6.24 4.91
N ALA A 128 -6.60 -5.93 5.71
CA ALA A 128 -5.83 -4.68 5.73
C ALA A 128 -4.35 -4.87 5.33
N THR A 129 -4.07 -5.88 4.50
CA THR A 129 -2.70 -6.26 4.09
C THR A 129 -2.02 -5.26 3.16
N GLY A 130 -2.77 -4.27 2.66
CA GLY A 130 -2.27 -3.22 1.79
C GLY A 130 -2.02 -3.67 0.35
N ALA A 131 -1.66 -2.71 -0.51
CA ALA A 131 -1.49 -2.91 -1.95
C ALA A 131 -0.03 -3.23 -2.38
N TYR A 132 0.90 -3.29 -1.43
CA TYR A 132 2.34 -3.41 -1.70
C TYR A 132 2.94 -4.68 -1.05
N ALA A 133 2.18 -5.78 -1.06
CA ALA A 133 2.54 -7.00 -0.37
C ALA A 133 3.58 -7.82 -1.15
N THR A 134 3.36 -8.07 -2.44
CA THR A 134 4.20 -8.95 -3.24
C THR A 134 4.94 -8.16 -4.33
N PRO A 135 6.27 -8.07 -4.27
CA PRO A 135 7.08 -7.45 -5.34
C PRO A 135 6.83 -8.13 -6.68
N TRP A 136 6.71 -7.32 -7.73
CA TRP A 136 6.61 -7.87 -9.08
C TRP A 136 7.90 -7.65 -9.86
N VAL A 137 8.45 -8.74 -10.39
CA VAL A 137 9.62 -8.73 -11.26
C VAL A 137 9.25 -9.49 -12.53
N PRO A 138 9.61 -9.00 -13.74
CA PRO A 138 9.36 -9.71 -14.98
C PRO A 138 10.02 -11.10 -14.99
N ALA A 139 9.39 -12.08 -15.63
CA ALA A 139 9.90 -13.46 -15.66
C ALA A 139 11.31 -13.57 -16.28
N PHE A 140 11.59 -12.76 -17.31
CA PHE A 140 12.90 -12.73 -17.96
C PHE A 140 14.03 -12.17 -17.07
N ALA A 141 13.76 -11.65 -15.89
CA ALA A 141 14.80 -11.20 -14.96
C ALA A 141 15.78 -12.32 -14.55
N GLY A 142 15.31 -13.57 -14.56
CA GLY A 142 16.15 -14.75 -14.33
C GLY A 142 17.11 -15.10 -15.46
N GLU A 143 16.95 -14.46 -16.64
CA GLU A 143 17.83 -14.64 -17.81
C GLU A 143 19.04 -13.69 -17.80
N LEU A 144 19.08 -12.71 -16.88
CA LEU A 144 20.22 -11.84 -16.71
C LEU A 144 21.44 -12.63 -16.25
N ASP A 145 22.63 -12.16 -16.67
CA ASP A 145 23.89 -12.73 -16.22
C ASP A 145 23.92 -12.84 -14.68
N PRO A 146 24.27 -14.00 -14.12
CA PRO A 146 24.38 -14.18 -12.67
C PRO A 146 25.34 -13.20 -11.97
N ALA A 147 26.29 -12.60 -12.72
CA ALA A 147 27.14 -11.54 -12.21
C ALA A 147 26.41 -10.21 -12.03
N THR A 148 25.27 -9.98 -12.67
CA THR A 148 24.48 -8.77 -12.52
C THR A 148 23.75 -8.76 -11.17
N THR A 149 24.04 -7.75 -10.36
CA THR A 149 23.36 -7.58 -9.07
C THR A 149 21.91 -7.09 -9.27
N GLN A 150 20.96 -7.78 -8.68
CA GLN A 150 19.55 -7.45 -8.83
C GLN A 150 18.88 -7.15 -7.48
N TYR A 151 18.16 -6.05 -7.40
CA TYR A 151 17.30 -5.70 -6.26
C TYR A 151 15.91 -5.28 -6.75
N HIS A 152 14.87 -5.64 -6.00
CA HIS A 152 13.59 -4.94 -6.13
C HIS A 152 13.59 -3.70 -5.24
N SER A 153 12.83 -2.66 -5.58
CA SER A 153 12.72 -1.42 -4.77
C SER A 153 12.34 -1.67 -3.30
N VAL A 154 11.72 -2.80 -2.97
CA VAL A 154 11.41 -3.19 -1.60
C VAL A 154 12.63 -3.68 -0.82
N SER A 155 13.63 -4.22 -1.49
CA SER A 155 14.87 -4.75 -0.88
C SER A 155 16.07 -3.80 -1.04
N TYR A 156 15.97 -2.81 -1.93
CA TYR A 156 16.95 -1.73 -2.01
C TYR A 156 16.90 -0.85 -0.76
N ARG A 157 18.07 -0.49 -0.21
CA ARG A 157 18.23 0.37 0.97
C ARG A 157 19.02 1.63 0.66
N ASN A 158 20.18 1.49 0.07
CA ASN A 158 21.10 2.59 -0.23
C ASN A 158 22.14 2.17 -1.28
N PRO A 159 22.93 3.13 -1.84
CA PRO A 159 23.91 2.86 -2.88
C PRO A 159 24.99 1.83 -2.51
N SER A 160 25.30 1.64 -1.22
CA SER A 160 26.36 0.73 -0.79
C SER A 160 26.06 -0.76 -1.06
N GLN A 161 24.82 -1.11 -1.35
CA GLN A 161 24.42 -2.47 -1.74
C GLN A 161 24.83 -2.84 -3.16
N LEU A 162 25.11 -1.85 -4.00
CA LEU A 162 25.36 -2.04 -5.43
C LEU A 162 26.85 -2.20 -5.71
N ARG A 163 27.17 -2.95 -6.77
CA ARG A 163 28.52 -3.07 -7.28
C ARG A 163 28.91 -1.80 -8.03
N ARG A 164 30.21 -1.54 -8.14
CA ARG A 164 30.74 -0.51 -9.04
C ARG A 164 30.27 -0.78 -10.47
N GLY A 165 29.93 0.27 -11.21
CA GLY A 165 29.45 0.22 -12.58
C GLY A 165 28.07 0.82 -12.75
N ASP A 166 27.52 0.71 -13.93
CA ASP A 166 26.26 1.32 -14.32
C ASP A 166 25.06 0.61 -13.68
N VAL A 167 24.00 1.37 -13.46
CA VAL A 167 22.78 0.88 -12.86
C VAL A 167 21.60 1.11 -13.81
N LEU A 168 20.90 0.03 -14.16
CA LEU A 168 19.62 0.11 -14.83
C LEU A 168 18.49 0.06 -13.79
N ILE A 169 17.67 1.10 -13.74
CA ILE A 169 16.43 1.09 -12.98
C ILE A 169 15.28 0.82 -13.93
N VAL A 170 14.53 -0.25 -13.67
CA VAL A 170 13.36 -0.64 -14.48
C VAL A 170 12.09 -0.22 -13.78
N GLY A 171 11.39 0.76 -14.36
CA GLY A 171 10.19 1.37 -13.83
C GLY A 171 10.42 2.83 -13.41
N ALA A 172 9.86 3.77 -14.18
CA ALA A 172 10.06 5.20 -14.04
C ALA A 172 8.96 5.92 -13.22
N GLY A 173 8.28 5.19 -12.32
CA GLY A 173 7.36 5.77 -11.33
C GLY A 173 8.11 6.40 -10.14
N ASN A 174 7.36 6.84 -9.11
CA ASN A 174 7.94 7.55 -7.95
C ASN A 174 9.13 6.81 -7.32
N SER A 175 9.00 5.49 -7.05
CA SER A 175 10.09 4.71 -6.46
C SER A 175 11.33 4.68 -7.37
N GLY A 176 11.16 4.46 -8.67
CA GLY A 176 12.28 4.43 -9.61
C GLY A 176 12.97 5.76 -9.74
N ALA A 177 12.22 6.86 -9.84
CA ALA A 177 12.77 8.21 -9.94
C ALA A 177 13.51 8.64 -8.66
N GLU A 178 12.96 8.33 -7.48
CA GLU A 178 13.62 8.65 -6.20
C GLU A 178 14.89 7.83 -5.98
N ILE A 179 14.87 6.53 -6.30
CA ILE A 179 16.05 5.66 -6.22
C ILE A 179 17.11 6.10 -7.27
N ALA A 180 16.68 6.59 -8.44
CA ALA A 180 17.61 7.13 -9.43
C ALA A 180 18.40 8.32 -8.89
N LEU A 181 17.73 9.25 -8.21
CA LEU A 181 18.41 10.39 -7.57
C LEU A 181 19.31 9.96 -6.41
N ASP A 182 18.92 8.93 -5.66
CA ASP A 182 19.73 8.38 -4.57
C ASP A 182 21.03 7.74 -5.08
N LEU A 183 20.99 7.13 -6.26
CA LEU A 183 22.12 6.44 -6.90
C LEU A 183 23.03 7.34 -7.75
N ALA A 184 22.50 8.39 -8.34
CA ALA A 184 23.20 9.27 -9.28
C ALA A 184 24.53 9.84 -8.77
N PRO A 185 24.71 10.18 -7.47
CA PRO A 185 26.00 10.65 -6.97
C PRO A 185 27.15 9.63 -7.05
N ASN A 186 26.85 8.33 -7.17
CA ASN A 186 27.83 7.24 -7.07
C ASN A 186 27.87 6.34 -8.32
N HIS A 187 26.86 6.44 -9.19
CA HIS A 187 26.70 5.55 -10.35
C HIS A 187 26.19 6.31 -11.57
N GLN A 188 26.56 5.86 -12.76
CA GLN A 188 25.82 6.22 -13.97
C GLN A 188 24.47 5.49 -13.95
N VAL A 189 23.38 6.25 -13.99
CA VAL A 189 22.02 5.70 -13.85
C VAL A 189 21.24 5.80 -15.16
N LEU A 190 20.75 4.64 -15.61
CA LEU A 190 19.79 4.53 -16.72
C LEU A 190 18.40 4.24 -16.15
N LEU A 191 17.43 5.12 -16.39
CA LEU A 191 16.07 4.98 -15.90
C LEU A 191 15.14 4.56 -17.06
N ALA A 192 14.80 3.27 -17.10
CA ALA A 192 13.93 2.67 -18.10
C ALA A 192 12.46 2.73 -17.69
N GLY A 193 11.60 3.17 -18.59
CA GLY A 193 10.16 3.16 -18.34
C GLY A 193 9.42 4.27 -19.06
N ARG A 194 8.07 4.22 -18.97
CA ARG A 194 7.22 5.27 -19.53
C ARG A 194 7.38 6.57 -18.76
N ASP A 195 7.23 7.69 -19.45
CA ASP A 195 7.02 8.96 -18.77
C ASP A 195 5.60 8.97 -18.18
N THR A 196 5.52 9.12 -16.87
CA THR A 196 4.22 9.19 -16.16
C THR A 196 3.75 10.62 -15.95
N GLY A 197 4.52 11.61 -16.44
CA GLY A 197 4.33 13.02 -16.10
C GLY A 197 4.70 13.33 -14.64
N HIS A 198 4.57 14.57 -14.24
CA HIS A 198 4.83 15.01 -12.86
C HIS A 198 3.76 16.02 -12.39
N VAL A 199 3.62 16.13 -11.08
CA VAL A 199 2.74 17.11 -10.46
C VAL A 199 3.32 18.50 -10.72
N PRO A 200 2.55 19.46 -11.27
CA PRO A 200 3.06 20.80 -11.56
C PRO A 200 3.52 21.55 -10.31
N GLY A 201 4.62 22.30 -10.44
CA GLY A 201 5.18 23.12 -9.36
C GLY A 201 6.44 22.52 -8.75
N SER A 202 7.15 23.33 -7.96
CA SER A 202 8.34 22.88 -7.23
C SER A 202 7.93 22.20 -5.94
N PHE A 203 8.39 20.97 -5.74
CA PHE A 203 8.13 20.20 -4.53
C PHE A 203 8.52 21.01 -3.27
N GLY A 204 7.63 21.02 -2.26
CA GLY A 204 7.85 21.78 -1.02
C GLY A 204 7.59 23.28 -1.09
N SER A 205 7.33 23.87 -2.28
CA SER A 205 6.95 25.29 -2.37
C SER A 205 5.59 25.54 -1.72
N PHE A 206 5.34 26.78 -1.27
CA PHE A 206 4.05 27.17 -0.68
C PHE A 206 2.86 26.86 -1.60
N GLY A 207 2.98 27.19 -2.90
CA GLY A 207 1.92 26.90 -3.87
C GLY A 207 1.66 25.40 -4.06
N TYR A 208 2.72 24.60 -4.08
CA TYR A 208 2.61 23.13 -4.13
C TYR A 208 1.90 22.56 -2.90
N GLN A 209 2.27 23.01 -1.69
CA GLN A 209 1.66 22.55 -0.45
C GLN A 209 0.21 22.98 -0.31
N ALA A 210 -0.10 24.24 -0.65
CA ALA A 210 -1.47 24.77 -0.61
C ALA A 210 -2.37 24.03 -1.61
N GLY A 211 -1.91 23.86 -2.86
CA GLY A 211 -2.62 23.11 -3.90
C GLY A 211 -2.82 21.63 -3.52
N GLY A 212 -1.79 21.01 -2.96
CA GLY A 212 -1.85 19.63 -2.47
C GLY A 212 -2.87 19.44 -1.33
N ARG A 213 -2.95 20.38 -0.39
CA ARG A 213 -3.97 20.37 0.68
C ARG A 213 -5.39 20.47 0.11
N VAL A 214 -5.64 21.42 -0.79
CA VAL A 214 -6.94 21.57 -1.45
C VAL A 214 -7.30 20.31 -2.24
N PHE A 215 -6.35 19.78 -3.02
CA PHE A 215 -6.57 18.54 -3.78
C PHE A 215 -6.92 17.36 -2.87
N LEU A 216 -6.18 17.16 -1.78
CA LEU A 216 -6.43 16.05 -0.86
C LEU A 216 -7.77 16.19 -0.14
N GLU A 217 -8.15 17.40 0.30
CA GLU A 217 -9.47 17.62 0.92
C GLU A 217 -10.62 17.38 -0.07
N LEU A 218 -10.46 17.78 -1.33
CA LEU A 218 -11.42 17.45 -2.38
C LEU A 218 -11.44 15.95 -2.67
N ALA A 219 -10.27 15.31 -2.81
CA ALA A 219 -10.17 13.88 -3.09
C ALA A 219 -10.77 13.01 -1.98
N LYS A 220 -10.69 13.44 -0.72
CA LYS A 220 -11.34 12.78 0.42
C LYS A 220 -12.88 12.83 0.31
N ARG A 221 -13.44 13.90 -0.25
CA ARG A 221 -14.90 14.10 -0.39
C ARG A 221 -15.46 13.47 -1.67
N LEU A 222 -14.63 13.36 -2.70
CA LEU A 222 -15.01 12.80 -4.01
C LEU A 222 -14.88 11.28 -4.00
N THR A 223 -15.81 10.62 -3.31
CA THR A 223 -15.89 9.16 -3.27
C THR A 223 -16.66 8.59 -4.47
N ILE A 224 -16.55 7.28 -4.68
CA ILE A 224 -17.31 6.57 -5.74
C ILE A 224 -18.83 6.66 -5.58
N ASP A 225 -19.35 7.12 -4.45
CA ASP A 225 -20.78 7.38 -4.22
C ASP A 225 -21.24 8.68 -4.91
N THR A 226 -20.30 9.59 -5.21
CA THR A 226 -20.59 10.80 -5.98
C THR A 226 -20.34 10.58 -7.47
N LEU A 227 -21.12 11.22 -8.35
CA LEU A 227 -20.96 11.08 -9.81
C LEU A 227 -19.55 11.48 -10.27
N LEU A 228 -19.04 12.60 -9.77
CA LEU A 228 -17.70 13.10 -10.11
C LEU A 228 -16.60 12.19 -9.54
N GLY A 229 -16.71 11.75 -8.30
CA GLY A 229 -15.77 10.84 -7.68
C GLY A 229 -15.72 9.49 -8.40
N ARG A 230 -16.86 8.93 -8.79
CA ARG A 230 -16.95 7.71 -9.59
C ARG A 230 -16.23 7.87 -10.94
N TRP A 231 -16.48 8.97 -11.64
CA TRP A 231 -15.80 9.27 -12.89
C TRP A 231 -14.29 9.38 -12.71
N LEU A 232 -13.82 10.12 -11.70
CA LEU A 232 -12.39 10.29 -11.39
C LEU A 232 -11.73 8.97 -11.06
N VAL A 233 -12.31 8.15 -10.19
CA VAL A 233 -11.78 6.84 -9.80
C VAL A 233 -11.75 5.89 -11.00
N THR A 234 -12.80 5.88 -11.84
CA THR A 234 -12.83 5.07 -13.06
C THR A 234 -11.72 5.48 -14.03
N LYS A 235 -11.51 6.79 -14.23
CA LYS A 235 -10.41 7.30 -15.06
C LYS A 235 -9.04 6.95 -14.49
N ALA A 236 -8.87 7.07 -13.16
CA ALA A 236 -7.62 6.72 -12.48
C ALA A 236 -7.31 5.22 -12.58
N ARG A 237 -8.32 4.35 -12.42
CA ARG A 237 -8.17 2.88 -12.61
C ARG A 237 -7.83 2.52 -14.05
N ALA A 238 -8.43 3.21 -15.03
CA ALA A 238 -8.15 3.00 -16.45
C ALA A 238 -6.79 3.55 -16.89
N PHE A 239 -6.19 4.45 -16.10
CA PHE A 239 -4.90 5.02 -16.41
C PHE A 239 -3.76 4.04 -16.08
N HIS A 240 -3.40 3.21 -17.05
CA HIS A 240 -2.31 2.24 -16.94
C HIS A 240 -0.90 2.88 -16.94
N GLY A 241 -0.82 4.21 -16.91
CA GLY A 241 0.43 4.99 -16.99
C GLY A 241 1.27 5.03 -15.70
N GLY A 242 0.72 4.59 -14.57
CA GLY A 242 1.33 4.79 -13.25
C GLY A 242 0.89 6.12 -12.62
N HIS A 243 1.33 6.36 -11.38
CA HIS A 243 1.08 7.64 -10.71
C HIS A 243 2.04 8.71 -11.24
N LEU A 244 1.55 9.96 -11.34
CA LEU A 244 2.42 11.12 -11.62
C LEU A 244 3.59 11.14 -10.62
N LEU A 245 4.75 11.58 -11.08
CA LEU A 245 5.87 11.86 -10.19
C LEU A 245 5.50 13.02 -9.26
N VAL A 246 5.73 12.84 -7.97
CA VAL A 246 5.32 13.81 -6.95
C VAL A 246 6.51 14.61 -6.44
N ARG A 247 7.58 13.93 -6.00
CA ARG A 247 8.77 14.58 -5.42
C ARG A 247 9.86 14.88 -6.44
N VAL A 248 9.89 14.15 -7.53
CA VAL A 248 10.92 14.21 -8.54
C VAL A 248 10.34 14.77 -9.82
N SER A 249 10.96 15.79 -10.38
CA SER A 249 10.62 16.33 -11.70
C SER A 249 11.59 15.81 -12.76
N PRO A 250 11.23 15.91 -14.06
CA PRO A 250 12.18 15.63 -15.16
C PRO A 250 13.45 16.47 -15.08
N LYS A 251 13.33 17.71 -14.57
CA LYS A 251 14.47 18.61 -14.38
C LYS A 251 15.45 18.06 -13.35
N ASP A 252 14.97 17.56 -12.20
CA ASP A 252 15.81 16.99 -11.14
C ASP A 252 16.61 15.79 -11.68
N LEU A 253 15.98 14.93 -12.48
CA LEU A 253 16.63 13.78 -13.11
C LEU A 253 17.73 14.23 -14.09
N THR A 254 17.47 15.28 -14.88
CA THR A 254 18.44 15.81 -15.82
C THR A 254 19.62 16.48 -15.10
N GLU A 255 19.37 17.25 -14.06
CA GLU A 255 20.41 17.91 -13.25
C GLU A 255 21.29 16.89 -12.50
N ALA A 256 20.75 15.71 -12.18
CA ALA A 256 21.47 14.60 -11.57
C ALA A 256 22.14 13.66 -12.60
N ASP A 257 22.15 14.01 -13.88
CA ASP A 257 22.71 13.19 -14.98
C ASP A 257 22.08 11.77 -15.08
N VAL A 258 20.80 11.64 -14.71
CA VAL A 258 20.03 10.40 -14.88
C VAL A 258 19.58 10.28 -16.33
N GLN A 259 20.09 9.29 -17.04
CA GLN A 259 19.74 9.05 -18.43
C GLN A 259 18.41 8.33 -18.58
N ARG A 260 17.41 8.97 -19.19
CA ARG A 260 16.15 8.32 -19.55
C ARG A 260 16.35 7.45 -20.79
N VAL A 261 15.89 6.18 -20.68
CA VAL A 261 15.97 5.20 -21.76
C VAL A 261 14.59 4.58 -22.02
N PRO A 262 14.35 4.00 -23.22
CA PRO A 262 13.13 3.25 -23.52
C PRO A 262 12.89 2.12 -22.52
N ARG A 263 11.70 1.51 -22.58
CA ARG A 263 11.36 0.39 -21.72
C ARG A 263 12.28 -0.80 -21.98
N LEU A 264 12.48 -1.60 -20.94
CA LEU A 264 13.13 -2.88 -21.06
C LEU A 264 12.20 -3.86 -21.79
N ALA A 265 12.68 -4.46 -22.87
CA ALA A 265 11.95 -5.43 -23.69
C ALA A 265 12.20 -6.88 -23.26
N GLY A 266 13.41 -7.17 -22.76
CA GLY A 266 13.83 -8.52 -22.38
C GLY A 266 15.32 -8.61 -22.07
N VAL A 267 15.88 -9.80 -22.23
CA VAL A 267 17.29 -10.11 -22.02
C VAL A 267 17.82 -10.83 -23.28
N ARG A 268 19.07 -10.58 -23.68
CA ARG A 268 19.79 -11.26 -24.72
C ARG A 268 21.22 -11.52 -24.24
N ASP A 269 21.64 -12.77 -24.29
CA ASP A 269 23.00 -13.19 -23.86
C ASP A 269 23.36 -12.68 -22.44
N GLY A 270 22.39 -12.73 -21.53
CA GLY A 270 22.54 -12.26 -20.16
C GLY A 270 22.46 -10.75 -19.96
N GLN A 271 22.29 -9.96 -21.01
CA GLN A 271 22.27 -8.50 -20.94
C GLN A 271 20.87 -7.92 -21.19
N PRO A 272 20.47 -6.81 -20.51
CA PRO A 272 19.20 -6.13 -20.72
C PRO A 272 19.08 -5.57 -22.15
N VAL A 273 17.92 -5.76 -22.78
CA VAL A 273 17.59 -5.23 -24.11
C VAL A 273 16.42 -4.26 -24.02
N LEU A 274 16.61 -3.06 -24.55
CA LEU A 274 15.58 -2.02 -24.62
C LEU A 274 14.62 -2.22 -25.82
N GLU A 275 13.45 -1.60 -25.77
CA GLU A 275 12.46 -1.65 -26.87
C GLU A 275 12.99 -1.10 -28.22
N ASP A 276 14.02 -0.26 -28.19
CA ASP A 276 14.72 0.26 -29.38
C ASP A 276 15.83 -0.68 -29.90
N GLY A 277 16.00 -1.84 -29.28
CA GLY A 277 16.97 -2.87 -29.67
C GLY A 277 18.36 -2.71 -29.07
N ARG A 278 18.65 -1.64 -28.34
CA ARG A 278 19.93 -1.47 -27.64
C ARG A 278 20.10 -2.51 -26.55
N VAL A 279 21.29 -3.09 -26.51
CA VAL A 279 21.74 -3.98 -25.43
C VAL A 279 22.55 -3.14 -24.45
N LEU A 280 22.30 -3.29 -23.18
CA LEU A 280 22.97 -2.51 -22.14
C LEU A 280 23.99 -3.37 -21.39
N ASP A 281 25.20 -2.83 -21.20
CA ASP A 281 26.19 -3.40 -20.31
C ASP A 281 26.08 -2.72 -18.94
N VAL A 282 25.44 -3.38 -17.98
CA VAL A 282 25.20 -2.84 -16.65
C VAL A 282 25.55 -3.84 -15.56
N SER A 283 26.16 -3.37 -14.50
CA SER A 283 26.54 -4.20 -13.35
C SER A 283 25.38 -4.45 -12.37
N ASN A 284 24.35 -3.60 -12.41
CA ASN A 284 23.24 -3.60 -11.44
C ASN A 284 21.91 -3.35 -12.12
N VAL A 285 20.88 -4.03 -11.63
CA VAL A 285 19.48 -3.79 -12.03
C VAL A 285 18.64 -3.57 -10.78
N VAL A 286 17.89 -2.45 -10.74
CA VAL A 286 16.91 -2.19 -9.68
C VAL A 286 15.50 -2.24 -10.27
N TRP A 287 14.72 -3.21 -9.83
CA TRP A 287 13.33 -3.41 -10.26
C TRP A 287 12.39 -2.51 -9.47
N ALA A 288 12.03 -1.37 -10.04
CA ALA A 288 11.00 -0.46 -9.53
C ALA A 288 9.65 -0.72 -10.24
N THR A 289 9.36 -1.97 -10.50
CA THR A 289 8.26 -2.45 -11.35
C THR A 289 6.94 -2.60 -10.61
N GLY A 290 6.91 -2.24 -9.33
CA GLY A 290 5.72 -2.23 -8.51
C GLY A 290 5.42 -3.56 -7.83
N PHE A 291 4.15 -3.72 -7.45
CA PHE A 291 3.70 -4.83 -6.62
C PHE A 291 2.45 -5.45 -7.19
N ARG A 292 2.16 -6.68 -6.78
CA ARG A 292 0.88 -7.36 -7.02
C ARG A 292 0.25 -7.73 -5.70
N ASN A 293 -1.07 -7.74 -5.66
CA ASN A 293 -1.80 -8.31 -4.56
C ASN A 293 -1.72 -9.85 -4.65
N ASP A 294 -1.54 -10.50 -3.51
CA ASP A 294 -1.65 -11.95 -3.41
C ASP A 294 -2.72 -12.28 -2.37
N PHE A 295 -3.89 -12.61 -2.84
CA PHE A 295 -5.04 -13.01 -2.00
C PHE A 295 -5.34 -14.50 -2.10
N ARG A 296 -4.42 -15.34 -2.64
CA ARG A 296 -4.62 -16.78 -2.81
C ARG A 296 -4.84 -17.53 -1.49
N TRP A 297 -4.50 -16.93 -0.37
CA TRP A 297 -4.79 -17.45 0.96
C TRP A 297 -6.26 -17.26 1.38
N ILE A 298 -7.03 -16.45 0.67
CA ILE A 298 -8.48 -16.30 0.87
C ILE A 298 -9.20 -17.30 -0.02
N ARG A 299 -9.80 -18.31 0.57
CA ARG A 299 -10.50 -19.42 -0.11
C ARG A 299 -11.99 -19.15 -0.24
N LEU A 300 -12.36 -17.96 -0.69
CA LEU A 300 -13.73 -17.51 -0.84
C LEU A 300 -13.96 -17.02 -2.28
N PRO A 301 -15.18 -17.16 -2.84
CA PRO A 301 -15.48 -16.77 -4.22
C PRO A 301 -15.75 -15.26 -4.34
N VAL A 302 -14.79 -14.44 -3.92
CA VAL A 302 -14.93 -12.98 -3.79
C VAL A 302 -14.04 -12.19 -4.76
N PHE A 303 -13.43 -12.87 -5.74
CA PHE A 303 -12.49 -12.27 -6.68
C PHE A 303 -13.00 -12.31 -8.11
N ASP A 304 -12.66 -11.28 -8.88
CA ASP A 304 -12.87 -11.25 -10.32
C ASP A 304 -11.85 -12.16 -11.06
N ALA A 305 -12.01 -12.28 -12.40
CA ALA A 305 -11.12 -13.07 -13.23
C ALA A 305 -9.65 -12.59 -13.24
N GLN A 306 -9.39 -11.37 -12.80
CA GLN A 306 -8.08 -10.77 -12.65
C GLN A 306 -7.50 -10.94 -11.23
N GLY A 307 -8.25 -11.54 -10.29
CA GLY A 307 -7.86 -11.75 -8.90
C GLY A 307 -8.04 -10.52 -8.01
N ASN A 308 -8.82 -9.52 -8.44
CA ASN A 308 -9.15 -8.39 -7.60
C ASN A 308 -10.41 -8.68 -6.77
N PRO A 309 -10.48 -8.24 -5.51
CA PRO A 309 -11.67 -8.43 -4.70
C PRO A 309 -12.86 -7.66 -5.27
N ILE A 310 -14.02 -8.34 -5.33
CA ILE A 310 -15.30 -7.75 -5.74
C ILE A 310 -15.91 -7.10 -4.51
N HIS A 311 -15.98 -5.78 -4.48
CA HIS A 311 -16.45 -5.03 -3.33
C HIS A 311 -17.07 -3.69 -3.70
N HIS A 312 -17.92 -3.16 -2.83
CA HIS A 312 -18.31 -1.75 -2.82
C HIS A 312 -17.72 -1.05 -1.59
N ARG A 313 -16.82 -0.07 -1.80
CA ARG A 313 -16.09 0.65 -0.74
C ARG A 313 -15.42 -0.26 0.31
N GLY A 314 -14.98 -1.43 -0.10
CA GLY A 314 -14.36 -2.44 0.77
C GLY A 314 -15.32 -3.43 1.39
N VAL A 315 -16.63 -3.24 1.30
CA VAL A 315 -17.64 -4.22 1.75
C VAL A 315 -17.83 -5.28 0.68
N VAL A 316 -17.71 -6.55 1.03
CA VAL A 316 -18.00 -7.69 0.15
C VAL A 316 -19.45 -8.10 0.35
N GLU A 317 -20.31 -7.79 -0.63
CA GLU A 317 -21.77 -8.02 -0.50
C GLU A 317 -22.13 -9.51 -0.52
N THR A 318 -21.37 -10.31 -1.26
CA THR A 318 -21.57 -11.78 -1.39
C THR A 318 -21.10 -12.56 -0.18
N GLU A 319 -20.23 -11.97 0.66
CA GLU A 319 -19.69 -12.57 1.89
C GLU A 319 -19.85 -11.57 3.04
N PRO A 320 -21.05 -11.50 3.64
CA PRO A 320 -21.37 -10.53 4.67
C PRO A 320 -20.54 -10.73 5.94
N GLY A 321 -19.73 -9.75 6.30
CA GLY A 321 -18.76 -9.80 7.39
C GLY A 321 -17.32 -9.80 6.92
N LEU A 322 -17.08 -9.92 5.59
CA LEU A 322 -15.77 -9.76 4.99
C LEU A 322 -15.59 -8.35 4.42
N TYR A 323 -14.45 -7.77 4.70
CA TYR A 323 -14.11 -6.41 4.28
C TYR A 323 -12.67 -6.34 3.77
N PHE A 324 -12.43 -5.44 2.80
CA PHE A 324 -11.09 -5.05 2.36
C PHE A 324 -10.84 -3.58 2.68
N ILE A 325 -9.59 -3.23 3.05
CA ILE A 325 -9.22 -1.84 3.29
C ILE A 325 -7.77 -1.54 2.82
N GLY A 326 -7.56 -0.31 2.34
CA GLY A 326 -6.26 0.15 1.87
C GLY A 326 -5.94 -0.27 0.43
N LEU A 327 -6.93 -0.69 -0.33
CA LEU A 327 -6.79 -0.96 -1.76
C LEU A 327 -6.67 0.35 -2.55
N PRO A 328 -5.89 0.38 -3.65
CA PRO A 328 -5.85 1.53 -4.55
C PRO A 328 -7.25 1.87 -5.07
N PHE A 329 -7.61 3.15 -5.00
CA PHE A 329 -8.90 3.65 -5.51
C PHE A 329 -10.12 2.91 -4.94
N GLN A 330 -10.05 2.42 -3.73
CA GLN A 330 -11.13 1.66 -3.08
C GLN A 330 -12.43 2.46 -3.01
N SER A 331 -12.39 3.63 -2.41
CA SER A 331 -13.52 4.57 -2.34
C SER A 331 -13.20 5.93 -2.97
N SER A 332 -11.94 6.32 -3.00
CA SER A 332 -11.47 7.62 -3.49
C SER A 332 -10.04 7.52 -4.06
N LEU A 333 -9.54 8.61 -4.62
CA LEU A 333 -8.16 8.68 -5.13
C LEU A 333 -7.09 8.51 -4.05
N VAL A 334 -7.46 8.68 -2.77
CA VAL A 334 -6.52 8.66 -1.64
C VAL A 334 -6.65 7.41 -0.75
N SER A 335 -7.49 6.44 -1.10
CA SER A 335 -7.80 5.26 -0.28
C SER A 335 -6.57 4.46 0.17
N SER A 336 -5.55 4.30 -0.67
CA SER A 336 -4.31 3.58 -0.31
C SER A 336 -3.25 4.45 0.36
N GLN A 337 -3.53 5.76 0.52
CA GLN A 337 -2.61 6.72 1.13
C GLN A 337 -2.90 6.88 2.64
N VAL A 338 -1.91 7.36 3.40
CA VAL A 338 -2.09 7.64 4.84
C VAL A 338 -3.27 8.60 5.07
N ALA A 339 -3.36 9.66 4.27
CA ALA A 339 -4.42 10.67 4.34
C ALA A 339 -5.84 10.12 4.09
N GLY A 340 -5.98 9.00 3.38
CA GLY A 340 -7.26 8.35 3.09
C GLY A 340 -7.64 7.24 4.06
N ALA A 341 -6.68 6.70 4.82
CA ALA A 341 -6.87 5.53 5.66
C ALA A 341 -8.04 5.67 6.64
N GLY A 342 -8.18 6.84 7.28
CA GLY A 342 -9.23 7.09 8.27
C GLY A 342 -10.64 7.13 7.68
N ILE A 343 -10.80 7.51 6.42
CA ILE A 343 -12.12 7.61 5.77
C ILE A 343 -12.69 6.21 5.53
N ASP A 344 -11.89 5.34 4.91
CA ASP A 344 -12.30 3.99 4.62
C ASP A 344 -12.43 3.16 5.90
N ALA A 345 -11.54 3.36 6.88
CA ALA A 345 -11.61 2.72 8.18
C ALA A 345 -12.91 3.05 8.94
N LYS A 346 -13.32 4.33 8.93
CA LYS A 346 -14.59 4.74 9.54
C LYS A 346 -15.77 4.08 8.87
N TYR A 347 -15.80 4.09 7.53
CA TYR A 347 -16.89 3.49 6.77
C TYR A 347 -17.04 1.98 7.07
N ILE A 348 -15.93 1.23 7.09
CA ILE A 348 -15.94 -0.20 7.43
C ILE A 348 -16.39 -0.44 8.88
N ALA A 349 -15.87 0.32 9.85
CA ALA A 349 -16.26 0.17 11.25
C ALA A 349 -17.75 0.50 11.47
N ASP A 350 -18.27 1.53 10.82
CA ASP A 350 -19.71 1.88 10.88
C ASP A 350 -20.58 0.79 10.24
N HIS A 351 -20.12 0.16 9.16
CA HIS A 351 -20.82 -0.95 8.51
C HIS A 351 -20.87 -2.18 9.44
N ILE A 352 -19.74 -2.53 10.08
CA ILE A 352 -19.66 -3.60 11.09
C ILE A 352 -20.65 -3.32 12.22
N ALA A 353 -20.73 -2.06 12.71
CA ALA A 353 -21.65 -1.67 13.78
C ALA A 353 -23.13 -1.80 13.37
N SER A 354 -23.46 -1.46 12.14
CA SER A 354 -24.84 -1.55 11.62
C SER A 354 -25.28 -3.01 11.49
N ARG A 355 -24.42 -3.86 10.92
CA ARG A 355 -24.69 -5.29 10.77
C ARG A 355 -24.92 -5.98 12.12
N ALA A 356 -24.10 -5.69 13.13
CA ALA A 356 -24.27 -6.27 14.45
C ALA A 356 -25.61 -5.88 15.11
N ARG A 357 -26.10 -4.64 14.87
CA ARG A 357 -27.41 -4.21 15.34
C ARG A 357 -28.55 -4.96 14.65
N GLU A 358 -28.45 -5.14 13.33
CA GLU A 358 -29.45 -5.91 12.55
C GLU A 358 -29.56 -7.35 12.99
N LEU A 359 -28.41 -8.02 13.22
CA LEU A 359 -28.37 -9.39 13.73
C LEU A 359 -29.00 -9.49 15.14
N SER A 360 -28.66 -8.54 16.03
CA SER A 360 -29.26 -8.49 17.37
C SER A 360 -30.76 -8.24 17.35
N PHE A 361 -31.26 -7.45 16.41
CA PHE A 361 -32.69 -7.20 16.24
C PHE A 361 -33.43 -8.45 15.76
N ARG A 362 -32.91 -9.13 14.71
CA ARG A 362 -33.48 -10.39 14.18
C ARG A 362 -33.54 -11.50 15.22
N LEU A 363 -32.51 -11.63 16.05
CA LEU A 363 -32.49 -12.62 17.14
C LEU A 363 -33.55 -12.33 18.17
N LYS A 364 -33.84 -11.08 18.51
CA LYS A 364 -34.91 -10.70 19.44
C LYS A 364 -36.31 -10.93 18.86
N GLU A 365 -36.53 -10.67 17.59
CA GLU A 365 -37.79 -10.95 16.89
C GLU A 365 -38.02 -12.46 16.72
N GLY A 366 -36.98 -13.24 16.38
CA GLY A 366 -37.07 -14.70 16.27
C GLY A 366 -37.25 -15.44 17.61
N LEU A 367 -36.94 -14.79 18.75
CA LEU A 367 -37.23 -15.31 20.08
C LEU A 367 -38.63 -14.91 20.60
N ALA A 368 -39.32 -14.01 19.90
CA ALA A 368 -40.65 -13.50 20.21
C ALA A 368 -41.77 -14.20 19.39
N SER A 369 -41.39 -15.07 18.44
CA SER A 369 -42.27 -15.96 17.66
C SER A 369 -42.14 -17.39 18.10
#